data_2f071d5c698faaa2b3ff9d38cbf81447
#
_entry.id   2f071d5c698faaa2b3ff9d38cbf81447
#
_cell.length_a   1.000
_cell.length_b   1.000
_cell.length_c   1.000
_cell.angle_alpha   90.00
_cell.angle_beta   90.00
_cell.angle_gamma   90.00
#
_symmetry.space_group_name_H-M   'P 1'
#
loop_
_entity.id
_entity.type
_entity.pdbx_description
1 polymer ?
#
loop_
_entity_poly.entity_id
_entity_poly.type
_entity_poly.pdbx_seq_one_letter_code
_entity_poly.pdbx_strand_id
1 'polypeptide(L)'
;LNIPEFSHPPETPGSRPEVPQQQSSLTTREDVRRLQHQLDRGNQRLSAVERDNKDLRQKLLHTSARVERLERRLAAMLAAQTRQRGDLPSNAHADHQTIARDYQSLVEHHLASLALAATAASTCRPAYEPATLWFLGELTRALFQDCPTAGLVEEALGLNAAGRKALVPRIDHVLTEVHALRQRAQRTGLPFRWDFDMLPGARIDPTRQAAWLSCDPRLPVQYVIAPAYTVEQQVFCLQRVLTGPSF
;
A
#
# COMPACT_ATOMS: atom_id res chain seq x y z
N LEU A 1 5.03 12.63 54.37
CA LEU A 1 4.89 11.38 53.64
C LEU A 1 5.69 10.32 54.39
N ASN A 2 4.99 9.48 55.16
CA ASN A 2 5.50 8.51 56.12
C ASN A 2 5.98 7.23 55.41
N ILE A 3 7.20 6.84 55.75
CA ILE A 3 7.75 5.50 55.46
C ILE A 3 7.66 4.73 56.79
N PRO A 4 7.05 3.54 56.83
CA PRO A 4 7.12 2.70 58.04
C PRO A 4 8.41 1.85 58.00
N GLU A 5 9.16 1.98 59.09
CA GLU A 5 10.24 1.09 59.52
C GLU A 5 9.66 -0.32 59.80
N PHE A 6 10.27 -1.34 59.23
CA PHE A 6 10.03 -2.72 59.60
C PHE A 6 11.22 -3.30 60.35
N SER A 7 10.95 -3.58 61.63
CA SER A 7 11.82 -4.23 62.61
C SER A 7 12.19 -5.65 62.18
N HIS A 8 13.47 -6.00 62.38
CA HIS A 8 14.00 -7.36 62.24
C HIS A 8 13.62 -8.23 63.49
N PRO A 9 13.17 -9.47 63.29
CA PRO A 9 13.20 -10.47 64.38
C PRO A 9 14.53 -11.26 64.35
N PRO A 10 14.90 -11.91 65.50
CA PRO A 10 16.23 -12.40 65.78
C PRO A 10 16.52 -13.76 65.13
N GLU A 11 17.82 -13.96 64.83
CA GLU A 11 18.40 -15.19 64.32
C GLU A 11 18.29 -16.34 65.32
N THR A 12 17.80 -17.49 64.85
CA THR A 12 17.96 -18.80 65.51
C THR A 12 18.94 -19.67 64.73
N PRO A 13 19.96 -20.25 65.38
CA PRO A 13 20.88 -21.14 64.71
C PRO A 13 20.31 -22.58 64.73
N GLY A 14 19.95 -23.07 63.55
CA GLY A 14 19.39 -24.40 63.45
C GLY A 14 19.70 -25.07 62.09
N SER A 15 20.59 -26.04 62.16
CA SER A 15 20.66 -27.25 61.31
C SER A 15 20.70 -27.07 59.82
N ARG A 16 21.90 -27.24 59.31
CA ARG A 16 22.23 -27.40 57.88
C ARG A 16 21.67 -28.75 57.38
N PRO A 17 20.68 -28.80 56.48
CA PRO A 17 20.38 -30.03 55.75
C PRO A 17 21.37 -30.14 54.58
N GLU A 18 22.09 -31.25 54.52
CA GLU A 18 22.81 -31.69 53.35
C GLU A 18 21.81 -31.88 52.19
N VAL A 19 21.86 -30.97 51.21
CA VAL A 19 21.09 -31.05 49.98
C VAL A 19 21.87 -31.93 49.03
N PRO A 20 21.30 -32.99 48.46
CA PRO A 20 21.97 -33.86 47.49
C PRO A 20 22.18 -33.10 46.17
N GLN A 21 23.37 -32.56 45.98
CA GLN A 21 23.77 -31.79 44.78
C GLN A 21 23.78 -32.62 43.48
N GLN A 22 23.58 -33.93 43.51
CA GLN A 22 23.62 -34.78 42.32
C GLN A 22 22.32 -34.86 41.53
N GLN A 23 21.16 -34.57 42.10
CA GLN A 23 19.88 -34.60 41.36
C GLN A 23 19.64 -33.33 40.55
N SER A 24 20.14 -32.17 40.95
CA SER A 24 19.97 -30.90 40.25
C SER A 24 20.74 -30.82 38.91
N SER A 25 21.84 -31.55 38.78
CA SER A 25 22.66 -31.51 37.55
C SER A 25 22.15 -32.42 36.43
N LEU A 26 21.37 -33.44 36.74
CA LEU A 26 20.76 -34.33 35.76
C LEU A 26 19.51 -33.67 35.10
N THR A 27 18.69 -33.05 35.92
CA THR A 27 17.53 -32.27 35.41
C THR A 27 17.93 -31.13 34.50
N THR A 28 18.97 -30.37 34.85
CA THR A 28 19.50 -29.29 34.02
C THR A 28 20.06 -29.79 32.70
N ARG A 29 20.68 -30.96 32.64
CA ARG A 29 21.19 -31.53 31.36
C ARG A 29 20.06 -32.02 30.47
N GLU A 30 19.01 -32.57 30.99
CA GLU A 30 17.86 -32.98 30.22
C GLU A 30 17.08 -31.79 29.68
N ASP A 31 16.92 -30.73 30.47
CA ASP A 31 16.30 -29.47 30.03
C ASP A 31 17.09 -28.81 28.93
N VAL A 32 18.42 -28.78 29.01
CA VAL A 32 19.30 -28.26 27.95
C VAL A 32 19.15 -29.06 26.65
N ARG A 33 19.09 -30.40 26.75
CA ARG A 33 18.86 -31.25 25.55
C ARG A 33 17.46 -31.00 24.95
N ARG A 34 16.45 -30.79 25.78
CA ARG A 34 15.08 -30.49 25.33
C ARG A 34 15.01 -29.15 24.59
N LEU A 35 15.68 -28.14 25.13
CA LEU A 35 15.77 -26.82 24.50
C LEU A 35 16.58 -26.87 23.19
N GLN A 36 17.67 -27.61 23.16
CA GLN A 36 18.43 -27.84 21.90
C GLN A 36 17.56 -28.50 20.84
N HIS A 37 16.81 -29.53 21.18
CA HIS A 37 15.88 -30.20 20.27
C HIS A 37 14.76 -29.26 19.77
N GLN A 38 14.28 -28.36 20.61
CA GLN A 38 13.28 -27.35 20.21
C GLN A 38 13.90 -26.32 19.28
N LEU A 39 15.13 -25.87 19.54
CA LEU A 39 15.88 -24.95 18.70
C LEU A 39 16.14 -25.54 17.30
N ASP A 40 16.58 -26.79 17.24
CA ASP A 40 16.83 -27.50 15.98
C ASP A 40 15.55 -27.65 15.14
N ARG A 41 14.42 -27.98 15.76
CA ARG A 41 13.13 -28.01 15.10
C ARG A 41 12.68 -26.63 14.63
N GLY A 42 12.93 -25.60 15.43
CA GLY A 42 12.67 -24.19 15.05
C GLY A 42 13.47 -23.78 13.81
N ASN A 43 14.76 -24.06 13.82
CA ASN A 43 15.65 -23.79 12.70
C ASN A 43 15.27 -24.55 11.42
N GLN A 44 14.87 -25.81 11.54
CA GLN A 44 14.39 -26.60 10.40
C GLN A 44 13.10 -26.01 9.80
N ARG A 45 12.14 -25.55 10.66
CA ARG A 45 10.90 -24.89 10.20
C ARG A 45 11.22 -23.56 9.52
N LEU A 46 12.13 -22.77 10.10
CA LEU A 46 12.56 -21.48 9.52
C LEU A 46 13.16 -21.69 8.13
N SER A 47 14.08 -22.64 7.98
CA SER A 47 14.69 -22.98 6.69
C SER A 47 13.70 -23.53 5.65
N ALA A 48 12.63 -24.19 6.09
CA ALA A 48 11.55 -24.61 5.20
C ALA A 48 10.73 -23.42 4.71
N VAL A 49 10.32 -22.54 5.63
CA VAL A 49 9.57 -21.31 5.30
C VAL A 49 10.37 -20.37 4.40
N GLU A 50 11.68 -20.26 4.62
CA GLU A 50 12.54 -19.44 3.74
C GLU A 50 12.61 -20.01 2.31
N ARG A 51 12.68 -21.33 2.16
CA ARG A 51 12.64 -21.99 0.85
C ARG A 51 11.31 -21.76 0.15
N ASP A 52 10.20 -21.95 0.86
CA ASP A 52 8.85 -21.74 0.34
C ASP A 52 8.63 -20.27 -0.07
N ASN A 53 9.14 -19.32 0.73
CA ASN A 53 9.09 -17.89 0.39
C ASN A 53 9.87 -17.54 -0.87
N LYS A 54 11.06 -18.16 -1.03
CA LYS A 54 11.87 -17.98 -2.24
C LYS A 54 11.16 -18.52 -3.48
N ASP A 55 10.54 -19.68 -3.35
CA ASP A 55 9.76 -20.33 -4.42
C ASP A 55 8.53 -19.52 -4.81
N LEU A 56 7.81 -19.00 -3.82
CA LEU A 56 6.65 -18.14 -4.05
C LEU A 56 7.04 -16.82 -4.72
N ARG A 57 8.16 -16.21 -4.32
CA ARG A 57 8.69 -15.01 -4.98
C ARG A 57 9.06 -15.26 -6.43
N GLN A 58 9.69 -16.40 -6.74
CA GLN A 58 10.00 -16.77 -8.12
C GLN A 58 8.74 -17.00 -8.94
N LYS A 59 7.72 -17.67 -8.40
CA LYS A 59 6.43 -17.88 -9.05
C LYS A 59 5.73 -16.54 -9.31
N LEU A 60 5.75 -15.63 -8.35
CA LEU A 60 5.22 -14.27 -8.49
C LEU A 60 5.91 -13.50 -9.63
N LEU A 61 7.22 -13.49 -9.68
CA LEU A 61 7.98 -12.85 -10.75
C LEU A 61 7.67 -13.45 -12.13
N HIS A 62 7.56 -14.79 -12.20
CA HIS A 62 7.24 -15.46 -13.45
C HIS A 62 5.81 -15.18 -13.92
N THR A 63 4.83 -15.15 -12.99
CA THR A 63 3.43 -14.84 -13.33
C THR A 63 3.28 -13.37 -13.71
N SER A 64 3.94 -12.44 -13.02
CA SER A 64 3.97 -11.02 -13.37
C SER A 64 4.52 -10.80 -14.79
N ALA A 65 5.68 -11.40 -15.11
CA ALA A 65 6.25 -11.31 -16.44
C ALA A 65 5.38 -11.97 -17.55
N ARG A 66 4.56 -12.96 -17.18
CA ARG A 66 3.60 -13.59 -18.10
C ARG A 66 2.40 -12.67 -18.33
N VAL A 67 1.88 -12.04 -17.29
CA VAL A 67 0.79 -11.06 -17.38
C VAL A 67 1.21 -9.88 -18.26
N GLU A 68 2.37 -9.29 -18.02
CA GLU A 68 2.89 -8.19 -18.83
C GLU A 68 3.05 -8.57 -20.32
N ARG A 69 3.46 -9.82 -20.60
CA ARG A 69 3.54 -10.30 -21.99
C ARG A 69 2.16 -10.43 -22.64
N LEU A 70 1.18 -10.92 -21.90
CA LEU A 70 -0.19 -11.06 -22.40
C LEU A 70 -0.83 -9.70 -22.63
N GLU A 71 -0.62 -8.75 -21.74
CA GLU A 71 -1.11 -7.36 -21.87
C GLU A 71 -0.50 -6.66 -23.08
N ARG A 72 0.82 -6.81 -23.30
CA ARG A 72 1.49 -6.29 -24.50
C ARG A 72 0.96 -6.91 -25.79
N ARG A 73 0.69 -8.23 -25.74
CA ARG A 73 0.13 -8.95 -26.90
C ARG A 73 -1.29 -8.52 -27.19
N LEU A 74 -2.11 -8.36 -26.15
CA LEU A 74 -3.48 -7.87 -26.26
C LEU A 74 -3.50 -6.44 -26.82
N ALA A 75 -2.67 -5.57 -26.29
CA ALA A 75 -2.52 -4.18 -26.78
C ALA A 75 -2.08 -4.15 -28.25
N ALA A 76 -1.14 -5.01 -28.64
CA ALA A 76 -0.70 -5.12 -30.03
C ALA A 76 -1.81 -5.65 -30.98
N MET A 77 -2.61 -6.62 -30.51
CA MET A 77 -3.75 -7.14 -31.27
C MET A 77 -4.85 -6.09 -31.43
N LEU A 78 -5.18 -5.36 -30.37
CA LEU A 78 -6.15 -4.29 -30.42
C LEU A 78 -5.66 -3.16 -31.34
N ALA A 79 -4.40 -2.77 -31.27
CA ALA A 79 -3.80 -1.79 -32.17
C ALA A 79 -3.77 -2.25 -33.64
N ALA A 80 -3.57 -3.54 -33.91
CA ALA A 80 -3.63 -4.12 -35.25
C ALA A 80 -5.07 -4.12 -35.79
N GLN A 81 -6.03 -4.49 -34.98
CA GLN A 81 -7.46 -4.52 -35.35
C GLN A 81 -7.99 -3.10 -35.64
N THR A 82 -7.53 -2.09 -34.91
CA THR A 82 -7.93 -0.69 -35.12
C THR A 82 -7.30 -0.11 -36.37
N ARG A 83 -6.03 -0.46 -36.68
CA ARG A 83 -5.38 -0.06 -37.96
C ARG A 83 -6.10 -0.59 -39.18
N GLN A 84 -6.71 -1.77 -39.10
CA GLN A 84 -7.49 -2.35 -40.21
C GLN A 84 -8.83 -1.62 -40.45
N ARG A 85 -9.33 -0.85 -39.45
CA ARG A 85 -10.58 -0.08 -39.56
C ARG A 85 -10.42 1.33 -40.12
N GLY A 86 -9.20 1.79 -40.37
CA GLY A 86 -8.96 3.05 -41.09
C GLY A 86 -9.29 4.33 -40.31
N ASP A 87 -9.53 4.24 -38.99
CA ASP A 87 -9.96 5.39 -38.20
C ASP A 87 -8.78 6.08 -37.51
N LEU A 88 -8.56 7.35 -37.86
CA LEU A 88 -7.63 8.27 -37.20
C LEU A 88 -7.77 8.39 -35.65
N PRO A 89 -8.94 8.09 -35.01
CA PRO A 89 -9.05 8.04 -33.55
C PRO A 89 -8.21 6.97 -32.86
N SER A 90 -7.75 5.96 -33.60
CA SER A 90 -7.06 4.78 -33.10
C SER A 90 -5.75 5.07 -32.36
N ASN A 91 -4.95 6.00 -32.83
CA ASN A 91 -3.66 6.34 -32.21
C ASN A 91 -3.87 7.08 -30.89
N ALA A 92 -4.81 8.02 -30.85
CA ALA A 92 -5.15 8.76 -29.64
C ALA A 92 -5.67 7.85 -28.51
N HIS A 93 -6.49 6.85 -28.83
CA HIS A 93 -6.96 5.87 -27.85
C HIS A 93 -5.83 4.96 -27.32
N ALA A 94 -4.89 4.54 -28.20
CA ALA A 94 -3.73 3.78 -27.78
C ALA A 94 -2.80 4.60 -26.86
N ASP A 95 -2.66 5.89 -27.14
CA ASP A 95 -1.92 6.82 -26.28
C ASP A 95 -2.62 6.95 -24.91
N HIS A 96 -3.95 7.09 -24.88
CA HIS A 96 -4.70 7.12 -23.62
C HIS A 96 -4.62 5.81 -22.82
N GLN A 97 -4.56 4.65 -23.46
CA GLN A 97 -4.30 3.38 -22.78
C GLN A 97 -2.91 3.35 -22.11
N THR A 98 -1.90 3.93 -22.79
CA THR A 98 -0.56 4.05 -22.23
C THR A 98 -0.54 5.01 -21.05
N ILE A 99 -1.18 6.17 -21.20
CA ILE A 99 -1.33 7.16 -20.12
C ILE A 99 -2.06 6.55 -18.90
N ALA A 100 -3.13 5.77 -19.13
CA ALA A 100 -3.87 5.09 -18.06
C ALA A 100 -3.00 4.10 -17.28
N ARG A 101 -2.13 3.34 -17.97
CA ARG A 101 -1.17 2.43 -17.31
C ARG A 101 -0.12 3.19 -16.48
N ASP A 102 0.42 4.25 -17.05
CA ASP A 102 1.42 5.07 -16.34
C ASP A 102 0.79 5.77 -15.13
N TYR A 103 -0.46 6.24 -15.27
CA TYR A 103 -1.24 6.77 -14.16
C TYR A 103 -1.45 5.72 -13.07
N GLN A 104 -1.88 4.50 -13.42
CA GLN A 104 -2.06 3.42 -12.47
C GLN A 104 -0.76 3.09 -11.74
N SER A 105 0.34 2.98 -12.46
CA SER A 105 1.68 2.75 -11.89
C SER A 105 2.10 3.88 -10.94
N LEU A 106 1.85 5.13 -11.31
CA LEU A 106 2.12 6.29 -10.46
C LEU A 106 1.34 6.19 -9.14
N VAL A 107 0.04 5.87 -9.18
CA VAL A 107 -0.81 5.73 -8.00
C VAL A 107 -0.34 4.57 -7.12
N GLU A 108 -0.14 3.39 -7.69
CA GLU A 108 0.14 2.16 -6.94
C GLU A 108 1.55 2.13 -6.33
N HIS A 109 2.52 2.82 -6.94
CA HIS A 109 3.91 2.77 -6.48
C HIS A 109 4.37 4.09 -5.86
N HIS A 110 4.28 5.20 -6.58
CA HIS A 110 4.86 6.47 -6.13
C HIS A 110 3.97 7.15 -5.09
N LEU A 111 2.66 7.29 -5.39
CA LEU A 111 1.73 7.95 -4.48
C LEU A 111 1.47 7.11 -3.23
N ALA A 112 1.29 5.79 -3.37
CA ALA A 112 1.11 4.90 -2.22
C ALA A 112 2.32 4.93 -1.28
N SER A 113 3.54 4.96 -1.82
CA SER A 113 4.77 5.09 -1.04
C SER A 113 4.92 6.46 -0.37
N LEU A 114 4.47 7.55 -1.02
CA LEU A 114 4.45 8.89 -0.42
C LEU A 114 3.38 8.99 0.68
N ALA A 115 2.18 8.45 0.45
CA ALA A 115 1.11 8.37 1.44
C ALA A 115 1.53 7.59 2.69
N LEU A 116 2.22 6.47 2.53
CA LEU A 116 2.77 5.70 3.65
C LEU A 116 3.79 6.53 4.46
N ALA A 117 4.67 7.26 3.80
CA ALA A 117 5.62 8.12 4.49
C ALA A 117 4.93 9.31 5.19
N ALA A 118 3.83 9.82 4.63
CA ALA A 118 3.05 10.89 5.23
C ALA A 118 2.35 10.46 6.52
N THR A 119 1.97 9.18 6.70
CA THR A 119 1.34 8.71 7.95
C THR A 119 2.18 8.97 9.19
N ALA A 120 3.51 8.92 9.06
CA ALA A 120 4.44 9.17 10.16
C ALA A 120 4.80 10.66 10.32
N ALA A 121 4.57 11.49 9.30
CA ALA A 121 5.00 12.88 9.21
C ALA A 121 3.85 13.90 9.31
N SER A 122 2.60 13.41 9.26
CA SER A 122 1.40 14.24 9.32
C SER A 122 0.99 14.59 10.74
N THR A 123 0.40 15.78 10.89
CA THR A 123 -0.33 16.19 12.08
C THR A 123 -1.85 16.04 11.93
N CYS A 124 -2.32 15.73 10.72
CA CYS A 124 -3.73 15.50 10.45
C CYS A 124 -4.19 14.14 10.99
N ARG A 125 -5.39 14.12 11.54
CA ARG A 125 -6.07 12.88 11.90
C ARG A 125 -6.83 12.37 10.65
N PRO A 126 -6.55 11.15 10.18
CA PRO A 126 -7.27 10.59 9.04
C PRO A 126 -8.75 10.39 9.38
N ALA A 127 -9.62 10.64 8.40
CA ALA A 127 -11.06 10.45 8.55
C ALA A 127 -11.47 8.97 8.37
N TYR A 128 -10.62 8.17 7.70
CA TYR A 128 -10.86 6.76 7.42
C TYR A 128 -9.63 5.91 7.75
N GLU A 129 -9.87 4.64 8.09
CA GLU A 129 -8.81 3.64 8.24
C GLU A 129 -8.81 2.65 7.05
N PRO A 130 -7.65 2.21 6.59
CA PRO A 130 -6.29 2.56 7.06
C PRO A 130 -5.87 3.99 6.68
N ALA A 131 -5.18 4.67 7.58
CA ALA A 131 -4.70 6.05 7.40
C ALA A 131 -3.96 6.27 6.08
N THR A 132 -3.15 5.30 5.66
CA THR A 132 -2.40 5.35 4.40
C THR A 132 -3.33 5.51 3.19
N LEU A 133 -4.48 4.83 3.17
CA LEU A 133 -5.43 4.93 2.06
C LEU A 133 -6.15 6.27 2.05
N TRP A 134 -6.44 6.82 3.23
CA TRP A 134 -6.97 8.17 3.33
C TRP A 134 -5.99 9.21 2.79
N PHE A 135 -4.71 9.17 3.24
CA PHE A 135 -3.68 10.06 2.72
C PHE A 135 -3.45 9.88 1.21
N LEU A 136 -3.54 8.65 0.70
CA LEU A 136 -3.45 8.40 -0.73
C LEU A 136 -4.59 9.08 -1.49
N GLY A 137 -5.81 9.04 -0.98
CA GLY A 137 -6.96 9.70 -1.58
C GLY A 137 -6.85 11.23 -1.54
N GLU A 138 -6.42 11.82 -0.42
CA GLU A 138 -6.18 13.26 -0.33
C GLU A 138 -5.06 13.70 -1.30
N LEU A 139 -4.00 12.90 -1.40
CA LEU A 139 -2.90 13.12 -2.32
C LEU A 139 -3.35 13.08 -3.79
N THR A 140 -4.13 12.07 -4.18
CA THR A 140 -4.65 11.98 -5.55
C THR A 140 -5.61 13.13 -5.86
N ARG A 141 -6.40 13.56 -4.89
CA ARG A 141 -7.30 14.72 -5.02
C ARG A 141 -6.50 16.01 -5.27
N ALA A 142 -5.48 16.28 -4.44
CA ALA A 142 -4.62 17.45 -4.59
C ALA A 142 -3.87 17.48 -5.93
N LEU A 143 -3.53 16.30 -6.48
CA LEU A 143 -2.76 16.17 -7.72
C LEU A 143 -3.60 16.17 -8.99
N PHE A 144 -4.83 15.63 -8.95
CA PHE A 144 -5.61 15.37 -10.16
C PHE A 144 -6.89 16.20 -10.27
N GLN A 145 -7.37 16.87 -9.21
CA GLN A 145 -8.58 17.66 -9.26
C GLN A 145 -8.34 18.99 -10.00
N ASP A 146 -7.34 19.78 -9.58
CA ASP A 146 -7.05 21.12 -10.14
C ASP A 146 -5.60 21.24 -10.63
N CYS A 147 -5.06 22.47 -10.63
CA CYS A 147 -3.65 22.72 -10.92
C CYS A 147 -2.79 22.30 -9.72
N PRO A 148 -2.07 21.19 -9.78
CA PRO A 148 -1.30 20.68 -8.66
C PRO A 148 -0.12 21.59 -8.34
N THR A 149 0.04 21.92 -7.05
CA THR A 149 1.21 22.64 -6.52
C THR A 149 1.77 21.91 -5.30
N ALA A 150 3.05 22.12 -5.00
CA ALA A 150 3.67 21.52 -3.81
C ALA A 150 2.94 21.92 -2.52
N GLY A 151 2.49 23.18 -2.41
CA GLY A 151 1.76 23.67 -1.26
C GLY A 151 0.42 22.95 -1.05
N LEU A 152 -0.35 22.69 -2.10
CA LEU A 152 -1.59 21.93 -2.00
C LEU A 152 -1.35 20.47 -1.55
N VAL A 153 -0.27 19.85 -2.02
CA VAL A 153 0.11 18.49 -1.60
C VAL A 153 0.53 18.48 -0.13
N GLU A 154 1.34 19.44 0.31
CA GLU A 154 1.76 19.57 1.71
C GLU A 154 0.58 19.81 2.64
N GLU A 155 -0.37 20.66 2.24
CA GLU A 155 -1.60 20.95 2.97
C GLU A 155 -2.50 19.71 3.06
N ALA A 156 -2.75 19.02 1.95
CA ALA A 156 -3.55 17.81 1.89
C ALA A 156 -2.98 16.69 2.79
N LEU A 157 -1.65 16.59 2.86
CA LEU A 157 -0.97 15.63 3.73
C LEU A 157 -0.81 16.13 5.17
N GLY A 158 -1.09 17.40 5.47
CA GLY A 158 -0.96 18.01 6.80
C GLY A 158 0.43 17.85 7.41
N LEU A 159 1.48 18.04 6.60
CA LEU A 159 2.85 17.77 7.01
C LEU A 159 3.36 18.75 8.07
N ASN A 160 3.99 18.22 9.11
CA ASN A 160 4.78 19.02 10.04
C ASN A 160 6.09 19.54 9.39
N ALA A 161 6.81 20.45 10.04
CA ALA A 161 8.01 21.06 9.46
C ALA A 161 9.10 20.04 9.10
N ALA A 162 9.29 19.00 9.91
CA ALA A 162 10.24 17.92 9.65
C ALA A 162 9.80 17.06 8.46
N GLY A 163 8.51 16.71 8.40
CA GLY A 163 7.89 15.96 7.31
C GLY A 163 7.99 16.69 5.97
N ARG A 164 7.71 17.99 5.95
CA ARG A 164 7.91 18.82 4.75
C ARG A 164 9.34 18.71 4.23
N LYS A 165 10.32 18.98 5.10
CA LYS A 165 11.73 18.91 4.70
C LYS A 165 12.13 17.53 4.16
N ALA A 166 11.62 16.47 4.75
CA ALA A 166 11.93 15.09 4.36
C ALA A 166 11.26 14.66 3.04
N LEU A 167 10.03 15.16 2.76
CA LEU A 167 9.20 14.68 1.65
C LEU A 167 9.22 15.60 0.42
N VAL A 168 9.70 16.86 0.52
CA VAL A 168 9.78 17.80 -0.61
C VAL A 168 10.38 17.18 -1.87
N PRO A 169 11.54 16.50 -1.86
CA PRO A 169 12.09 15.94 -3.10
C PRO A 169 11.18 14.90 -3.76
N ARG A 170 10.42 14.15 -2.94
CA ARG A 170 9.46 13.15 -3.43
C ARG A 170 8.19 13.79 -3.97
N ILE A 171 7.74 14.87 -3.33
CA ILE A 171 6.60 15.68 -3.79
C ILE A 171 6.92 16.30 -5.14
N ASP A 172 8.10 16.89 -5.31
CA ASP A 172 8.54 17.51 -6.55
C ASP A 172 8.64 16.48 -7.69
N HIS A 173 9.16 15.29 -7.39
CA HIS A 173 9.22 14.19 -8.37
C HIS A 173 7.80 13.79 -8.81
N VAL A 174 6.88 13.56 -7.89
CA VAL A 174 5.49 13.20 -8.18
C VAL A 174 4.79 14.30 -8.99
N LEU A 175 4.98 15.56 -8.64
CA LEU A 175 4.43 16.70 -9.39
C LEU A 175 4.93 16.71 -10.84
N THR A 176 6.22 16.44 -11.05
CA THR A 176 6.81 16.34 -12.39
C THR A 176 6.15 15.25 -13.22
N GLU A 177 5.95 14.07 -12.63
CA GLU A 177 5.27 12.94 -13.28
C GLU A 177 3.81 13.26 -13.62
N VAL A 178 3.06 13.87 -12.68
CA VAL A 178 1.67 14.30 -12.91
C VAL A 178 1.58 15.32 -14.03
N HIS A 179 2.47 16.32 -14.06
CA HIS A 179 2.50 17.30 -15.14
C HIS A 179 2.80 16.64 -16.50
N ALA A 180 3.75 15.71 -16.54
CA ALA A 180 4.08 14.97 -17.76
C ALA A 180 2.88 14.14 -18.26
N LEU A 181 2.15 13.47 -17.35
CA LEU A 181 0.93 12.74 -17.69
C LEU A 181 -0.15 13.66 -18.26
N ARG A 182 -0.41 14.80 -17.62
CA ARG A 182 -1.40 15.79 -18.08
C ARG A 182 -1.04 16.33 -19.46
N GLN A 183 0.21 16.69 -19.67
CA GLN A 183 0.68 17.19 -20.99
C GLN A 183 0.53 16.14 -22.09
N ARG A 184 0.86 14.87 -21.80
CA ARG A 184 0.66 13.79 -22.77
C ARG A 184 -0.83 13.63 -23.11
N ALA A 185 -1.70 13.62 -22.11
CA ALA A 185 -3.14 13.53 -22.31
C ALA A 185 -3.69 14.72 -23.14
N GLN A 186 -3.23 15.94 -22.87
CA GLN A 186 -3.62 17.12 -23.65
C GLN A 186 -3.19 17.04 -25.12
N ARG A 187 -2.00 16.49 -25.39
CA ARG A 187 -1.46 16.37 -26.76
C ARG A 187 -2.26 15.41 -27.65
N THR A 188 -3.03 14.50 -27.09
CA THR A 188 -3.90 13.59 -27.88
C THR A 188 -5.05 14.33 -28.56
N GLY A 189 -5.42 15.51 -28.06
CA GLY A 189 -6.54 16.31 -28.58
C GLY A 189 -7.92 15.81 -28.17
N LEU A 190 -8.04 14.68 -27.47
CA LEU A 190 -9.32 14.18 -26.95
C LEU A 190 -9.62 14.75 -25.57
N PRO A 191 -10.89 15.08 -25.26
CA PRO A 191 -11.28 15.53 -23.95
C PRO A 191 -11.15 14.38 -22.93
N PHE A 192 -10.41 14.65 -21.87
CA PHE A 192 -10.20 13.71 -20.78
C PHE A 192 -10.47 14.36 -19.42
N ARG A 193 -10.75 13.52 -18.41
CA ARG A 193 -10.91 13.97 -17.04
C ARG A 193 -10.49 12.89 -16.05
N TRP A 194 -10.11 13.31 -14.84
CA TRP A 194 -10.03 12.47 -13.67
C TRP A 194 -11.34 12.59 -12.88
N ASP A 195 -12.10 11.50 -12.82
CA ASP A 195 -13.46 11.47 -12.29
C ASP A 195 -13.42 11.00 -10.84
N PHE A 196 -13.78 11.92 -9.92
CA PHE A 196 -13.90 11.68 -8.49
C PHE A 196 -15.34 11.44 -8.05
N ASP A 197 -16.28 11.47 -8.98
CA ASP A 197 -17.70 11.36 -8.67
C ASP A 197 -18.01 9.98 -8.07
N MET A 198 -18.58 9.97 -6.87
CA MET A 198 -19.05 8.77 -6.20
C MET A 198 -20.22 9.08 -5.29
N LEU A 199 -21.03 8.05 -5.00
CA LEU A 199 -22.09 8.09 -3.99
C LEU A 199 -21.62 7.32 -2.75
N PRO A 200 -21.37 8.00 -1.61
CA PRO A 200 -21.02 7.33 -0.36
C PRO A 200 -22.14 6.35 0.05
N GLY A 201 -21.74 5.17 0.52
CA GLY A 201 -22.68 4.12 0.93
C GLY A 201 -23.25 3.28 -0.22
N ALA A 202 -23.00 3.66 -1.49
CA ALA A 202 -23.41 2.85 -2.63
C ALA A 202 -22.56 1.59 -2.80
N ARG A 203 -23.08 0.60 -3.52
CA ARG A 203 -22.28 -0.55 -3.98
C ARG A 203 -21.35 -0.13 -5.11
N ILE A 204 -20.24 -0.84 -5.24
CA ILE A 204 -19.30 -0.65 -6.35
C ILE A 204 -20.02 -0.89 -7.68
N ASP A 205 -19.86 0.05 -8.60
CA ASP A 205 -20.18 -0.14 -10.02
C ASP A 205 -18.94 -0.75 -10.72
N PRO A 206 -18.96 -2.05 -11.07
CA PRO A 206 -17.78 -2.72 -11.63
C PRO A 206 -17.37 -2.19 -13.01
N THR A 207 -18.21 -1.39 -13.68
CA THR A 207 -17.88 -0.77 -14.97
C THR A 207 -17.04 0.51 -14.80
N ARG A 208 -17.06 1.12 -13.61
CA ARG A 208 -16.39 2.40 -13.32
C ARG A 208 -15.47 2.35 -12.12
N GLN A 209 -15.68 1.39 -11.21
CA GLN A 209 -15.03 1.34 -9.91
C GLN A 209 -14.44 -0.03 -9.61
N ALA A 210 -13.36 -0.05 -8.86
CA ALA A 210 -12.78 -1.26 -8.27
C ALA A 210 -12.35 -0.97 -6.82
N ALA A 211 -12.57 -1.92 -5.92
CA ALA A 211 -12.06 -1.82 -4.57
C ALA A 211 -10.52 -1.78 -4.60
N TRP A 212 -9.93 -1.06 -3.63
CA TRP A 212 -8.50 -1.15 -3.40
C TRP A 212 -8.12 -2.57 -2.96
N LEU A 213 -6.89 -3.01 -3.26
CA LEU A 213 -6.44 -4.41 -3.08
C LEU A 213 -6.68 -4.99 -1.67
N SER A 214 -6.68 -4.15 -0.63
CA SER A 214 -6.90 -4.57 0.76
C SER A 214 -8.36 -4.45 1.22
N CYS A 215 -9.29 -4.07 0.33
CA CYS A 215 -10.69 -3.81 0.66
C CYS A 215 -11.61 -4.91 0.13
N ASP A 216 -12.69 -5.22 0.87
CA ASP A 216 -13.72 -6.17 0.41
C ASP A 216 -14.65 -5.48 -0.60
N PRO A 217 -14.71 -5.93 -1.86
CA PRO A 217 -15.57 -5.33 -2.89
C PRO A 217 -17.08 -5.48 -2.65
N ARG A 218 -17.47 -6.31 -1.67
CA ARG A 218 -18.89 -6.50 -1.30
C ARG A 218 -19.41 -5.41 -0.38
N LEU A 219 -18.52 -4.69 0.29
CA LEU A 219 -18.86 -3.61 1.19
C LEU A 219 -19.16 -2.31 0.42
N PRO A 220 -19.96 -1.40 0.99
CA PRO A 220 -20.28 -0.11 0.37
C PRO A 220 -19.05 0.78 0.23
N VAL A 221 -19.07 1.63 -0.80
CA VAL A 221 -18.03 2.62 -1.06
C VAL A 221 -18.09 3.71 0.00
N GLN A 222 -16.95 4.00 0.60
CA GLN A 222 -16.81 5.07 1.60
C GLN A 222 -16.07 6.29 1.04
N TYR A 223 -15.05 6.04 0.21
CA TYR A 223 -14.12 7.09 -0.18
C TYR A 223 -13.40 6.76 -1.48
N VAL A 224 -13.07 7.79 -2.29
CA VAL A 224 -12.26 7.63 -3.51
C VAL A 224 -10.79 7.73 -3.17
N ILE A 225 -10.06 6.65 -3.40
CA ILE A 225 -8.60 6.59 -3.21
C ILE A 225 -7.88 7.14 -4.44
N ALA A 226 -8.35 6.77 -5.64
CA ALA A 226 -7.81 7.30 -6.89
C ALA A 226 -8.94 7.48 -7.91
N PRO A 227 -8.99 8.62 -8.63
CA PRO A 227 -10.05 8.91 -9.58
C PRO A 227 -10.00 7.97 -10.79
N ALA A 228 -11.14 7.79 -11.44
CA ALA A 228 -11.16 7.16 -12.74
C ALA A 228 -10.50 8.08 -13.78
N TYR A 229 -9.74 7.50 -14.70
CA TYR A 229 -9.28 8.22 -15.87
C TYR A 229 -10.22 7.93 -17.03
N THR A 230 -10.91 8.96 -17.49
CA THR A 230 -11.92 8.86 -18.54
C THR A 230 -11.57 9.77 -19.71
N VAL A 231 -11.85 9.29 -20.92
CA VAL A 231 -11.66 10.05 -22.17
C VAL A 231 -13.00 10.01 -22.87
N GLU A 232 -13.55 11.17 -23.19
CA GLU A 232 -14.93 11.29 -23.66
C GLU A 232 -15.91 10.65 -22.64
N GLN A 233 -16.45 9.49 -22.94
CA GLN A 233 -17.33 8.73 -22.03
C GLN A 233 -16.75 7.34 -21.67
N GLN A 234 -15.58 7.00 -22.19
CA GLN A 234 -14.94 5.72 -21.98
C GLN A 234 -14.00 5.77 -20.77
N VAL A 235 -14.10 4.75 -19.91
CA VAL A 235 -13.19 4.57 -18.76
C VAL A 235 -11.95 3.82 -19.21
N PHE A 236 -10.78 4.44 -19.07
CA PHE A 236 -9.46 3.85 -19.38
C PHE A 236 -8.77 3.31 -18.12
N CYS A 237 -9.02 3.91 -16.96
CA CYS A 237 -8.60 3.38 -15.66
C CYS A 237 -9.78 3.50 -14.70
N LEU A 238 -10.11 2.40 -14.01
CA LEU A 238 -11.20 2.37 -13.05
C LEU A 238 -10.84 3.23 -11.82
N GLN A 239 -11.85 3.90 -11.27
CA GLN A 239 -11.76 4.57 -9.98
C GLN A 239 -11.41 3.54 -8.90
N ARG A 240 -10.42 3.82 -8.06
CA ARG A 240 -10.07 2.99 -6.90
C ARG A 240 -10.76 3.54 -5.66
N VAL A 241 -11.48 2.68 -4.97
CA VAL A 241 -12.31 3.08 -3.83
C VAL A 241 -11.96 2.33 -2.56
N LEU A 242 -12.06 3.02 -1.44
CA LEU A 242 -12.13 2.42 -0.11
C LEU A 242 -13.55 1.92 0.12
N THR A 243 -13.66 0.68 0.54
CA THR A 243 -14.94 0.08 0.96
C THR A 243 -14.88 -0.28 2.44
N GLY A 244 -16.00 -0.18 3.11
CA GLY A 244 -16.10 -0.51 4.53
C GLY A 244 -17.57 -0.59 4.98
N PRO A 245 -17.82 -1.02 6.22
CA PRO A 245 -19.18 -1.01 6.77
C PRO A 245 -19.73 0.42 6.78
N SER A 246 -21.02 0.56 6.48
CA SER A 246 -21.72 1.85 6.63
C SER A 246 -21.73 2.23 8.11
N PHE A 247 -21.35 3.49 8.40
CA PHE A 247 -21.45 4.06 9.74
C PHE A 247 -22.89 4.43 10.07
#